data_0b6dd83577d83cebab1379d1f29bab6d
#
_entry.id   0b6dd83577d83cebab1379d1f29bab6d
#
_cell.length_a   1.000
_cell.length_b   1.000
_cell.length_c   1.000
_cell.angle_alpha   90.00
_cell.angle_beta   90.00
_cell.angle_gamma   90.00
#
_symmetry.space_group_name_H-M   'P 1'
#
loop_
_entity.id
_entity.type
_entity.pdbx_description
1 polymer ?
#
loop_
_entity_poly.entity_id
_entity_poly.type
_entity_poly.pdbx_seq_one_letter_code
_entity_poly.pdbx_strand_id
1 'polypeptide(L)'
;IAEEARKIGIDPKSLGIERMLCAGEPMSEPTRKRLEELYHCHVFDQIGGTEPGAWASMCEVKQGLHIIEPFFLVEILDKETLQKEVEEGQMGVAVVTPLGRRSFPLIRFNTYDIVIKGEDNCSCGRAWKKIKEVVGRADDLRKIRGVLFSPKTVEELIRDEFREIIEYEIVVERTGMMDEVTIRMETDPNLESKVTEQIGKGLKERLKIKTNLTFQIRIEPLGTLPRYTLKAKRFKDKRGL
;
A
#
# COMPACT_ATOMS: atom_id res chain seq x y z
N ILE A 1 -14.03 9.33 -7.52
CA ILE A 1 -15.50 9.43 -7.26
C ILE A 1 -15.78 10.60 -6.32
N ALA A 2 -15.18 10.66 -5.11
CA ALA A 2 -15.44 11.75 -4.15
C ALA A 2 -15.14 13.15 -4.67
N GLU A 3 -14.02 13.30 -5.39
CA GLU A 3 -13.66 14.58 -6.03
C GLU A 3 -14.68 14.98 -7.10
N GLU A 4 -15.10 14.02 -7.93
CA GLU A 4 -16.11 14.29 -8.96
C GLU A 4 -17.48 14.57 -8.36
N ALA A 5 -17.88 13.85 -7.31
CA ALA A 5 -19.11 14.14 -6.58
C ALA A 5 -19.12 15.60 -6.05
N ARG A 6 -18.03 16.03 -5.41
CA ARG A 6 -17.90 17.41 -4.91
C ARG A 6 -17.93 18.46 -6.01
N LYS A 7 -17.29 18.22 -7.16
CA LYS A 7 -17.31 19.14 -8.31
C LYS A 7 -18.74 19.41 -8.83
N ILE A 8 -19.61 18.41 -8.72
CA ILE A 8 -21.02 18.52 -9.13
C ILE A 8 -21.97 18.80 -7.96
N GLY A 9 -21.41 19.18 -6.80
CA GLY A 9 -22.19 19.59 -5.63
C GLY A 9 -22.81 18.45 -4.82
N ILE A 10 -22.37 17.22 -5.01
CA ILE A 10 -22.86 16.04 -4.27
C ILE A 10 -21.90 15.76 -3.09
N ASP A 11 -22.46 15.69 -1.87
CA ASP A 11 -21.70 15.19 -0.72
C ASP A 11 -21.50 13.67 -0.88
N PRO A 12 -20.25 13.15 -0.85
CA PRO A 12 -19.96 11.72 -0.92
C PRO A 12 -20.73 10.89 0.12
N LYS A 13 -21.04 11.46 1.30
CA LYS A 13 -21.83 10.80 2.34
C LYS A 13 -23.26 10.50 1.91
N SER A 14 -23.83 11.34 1.05
CA SER A 14 -25.20 11.19 0.55
C SER A 14 -25.37 10.06 -0.47
N LEU A 15 -24.27 9.44 -0.92
CA LEU A 15 -24.30 8.34 -1.89
C LEU A 15 -24.87 7.03 -1.31
N GLY A 16 -25.08 6.94 0.00
CA GLY A 16 -25.68 5.78 0.65
C GLY A 16 -24.85 4.49 0.57
N ILE A 17 -23.53 4.64 0.43
CA ILE A 17 -22.61 3.49 0.42
C ILE A 17 -22.45 2.98 1.84
N GLU A 18 -22.93 1.78 2.14
CA GLU A 18 -22.81 1.17 3.46
C GLU A 18 -21.48 0.42 3.63
N ARG A 19 -21.05 -0.27 2.59
CA ARG A 19 -19.84 -1.10 2.58
C ARG A 19 -19.05 -0.91 1.30
N MET A 20 -17.74 -0.81 1.44
CA MET A 20 -16.80 -0.67 0.32
C MET A 20 -15.75 -1.77 0.43
N LEU A 21 -15.59 -2.57 -0.62
CA LEU A 21 -14.50 -3.53 -0.75
C LEU A 21 -13.44 -2.96 -1.69
N CYS A 22 -12.23 -2.80 -1.19
CA CYS A 22 -11.10 -2.29 -1.94
C CYS A 22 -10.11 -3.42 -2.22
N ALA A 23 -9.50 -3.39 -3.39
CA ALA A 23 -8.49 -4.35 -3.81
C ALA A 23 -7.58 -3.74 -4.89
N GLY A 24 -6.45 -4.41 -5.17
CA GLY A 24 -5.57 -4.07 -6.29
C GLY A 24 -4.38 -3.20 -5.93
N GLU A 25 -4.44 -2.49 -4.82
CA GLU A 25 -3.30 -1.78 -4.21
C GLU A 25 -3.28 -2.04 -2.71
N PRO A 26 -2.10 -2.04 -2.06
CA PRO A 26 -2.02 -2.17 -0.61
C PRO A 26 -2.78 -1.02 0.06
N MET A 27 -3.70 -1.34 0.96
CA MET A 27 -4.44 -0.33 1.71
C MET A 27 -3.75 -0.04 3.04
N SER A 28 -3.40 1.22 3.27
CA SER A 28 -2.95 1.65 4.58
C SER A 28 -4.13 1.93 5.52
N GLU A 29 -3.90 1.78 6.83
CA GLU A 29 -4.93 2.11 7.82
C GLU A 29 -5.41 3.57 7.75
N PRO A 30 -4.53 4.58 7.59
CA PRO A 30 -4.96 5.96 7.38
C PRO A 30 -5.84 6.15 6.15
N THR A 31 -5.49 5.50 5.03
CA THR A 31 -6.31 5.55 3.81
C THR A 31 -7.70 4.94 4.04
N ARG A 32 -7.76 3.78 4.71
CA ARG A 32 -9.02 3.13 5.06
C ARG A 32 -9.92 4.04 5.92
N LYS A 33 -9.37 4.58 7.02
CA LYS A 33 -10.10 5.50 7.91
C LYS A 33 -10.62 6.73 7.17
N ARG A 34 -9.78 7.31 6.31
CA ARG A 34 -10.18 8.48 5.51
C ARG A 34 -11.34 8.15 4.56
N LEU A 35 -11.34 6.97 3.94
CA LEU A 35 -12.46 6.53 3.10
C LEU A 35 -13.73 6.33 3.92
N GLU A 36 -13.63 5.73 5.12
CA GLU A 36 -14.75 5.54 6.03
C GLU A 36 -15.37 6.86 6.48
N GLU A 37 -14.54 7.85 6.81
CA GLU A 37 -14.98 9.21 7.17
C GLU A 37 -15.63 9.92 5.97
N LEU A 38 -15.03 9.78 4.78
CA LEU A 38 -15.45 10.47 3.57
C LEU A 38 -16.81 10.02 3.05
N TYR A 39 -17.06 8.70 3.09
CA TYR A 39 -18.28 8.08 2.57
C TYR A 39 -19.28 7.68 3.66
N HIS A 40 -18.89 7.78 4.93
CA HIS A 40 -19.65 7.28 6.07
C HIS A 40 -20.03 5.81 5.92
N CYS A 41 -19.07 4.97 5.57
CA CYS A 41 -19.26 3.55 5.28
C CYS A 41 -18.23 2.67 6.00
N HIS A 42 -18.40 1.35 5.94
CA HIS A 42 -17.39 0.40 6.34
C HIS A 42 -16.51 0.02 5.15
N VAL A 43 -15.20 0.19 5.29
CA VAL A 43 -14.22 -0.15 4.25
C VAL A 43 -13.49 -1.42 4.62
N PHE A 44 -13.41 -2.35 3.67
CA PHE A 44 -12.73 -3.63 3.80
C PHE A 44 -11.66 -3.76 2.73
N ASP A 45 -10.55 -4.40 3.08
CA ASP A 45 -9.46 -4.70 2.17
C ASP A 45 -9.50 -6.16 1.73
N GLN A 46 -9.04 -6.41 0.51
CA GLN A 46 -8.95 -7.73 -0.08
C GLN A 46 -7.67 -7.85 -0.91
N ILE A 47 -6.96 -8.95 -0.75
CA ILE A 47 -5.80 -9.26 -1.58
C ILE A 47 -6.11 -10.40 -2.54
N GLY A 48 -5.59 -10.26 -3.75
CA GLY A 48 -5.72 -11.25 -4.80
C GLY A 48 -5.03 -10.81 -6.08
N GLY A 49 -5.16 -11.62 -7.11
CA GLY A 49 -4.65 -11.34 -8.45
C GLY A 49 -5.53 -11.99 -9.50
N THR A 50 -5.30 -11.65 -10.76
CA THR A 50 -6.03 -12.25 -11.89
C THR A 50 -5.82 -13.76 -11.94
N GLU A 51 -4.60 -14.19 -11.67
CA GLU A 51 -4.20 -15.60 -11.74
C GLU A 51 -4.80 -16.43 -10.60
N PRO A 52 -4.54 -16.15 -9.29
CA PRO A 52 -5.08 -16.97 -8.22
C PRO A 52 -6.53 -16.67 -7.87
N GLY A 53 -7.01 -15.46 -8.13
CA GLY A 53 -8.27 -14.93 -7.60
C GLY A 53 -8.04 -14.19 -6.27
N ALA A 54 -9.13 -13.80 -5.61
CA ALA A 54 -9.11 -13.17 -4.30
C ALA A 54 -8.93 -14.23 -3.21
N TRP A 55 -7.78 -14.26 -2.54
CA TRP A 55 -7.41 -15.34 -1.63
C TRP A 55 -7.42 -14.96 -0.14
N ALA A 56 -7.43 -13.68 0.19
CA ALA A 56 -7.64 -13.24 1.57
C ALA A 56 -8.45 -11.95 1.62
N SER A 57 -9.23 -11.76 2.69
CA SER A 57 -10.11 -10.61 2.87
C SER A 57 -10.22 -10.20 4.34
N MET A 58 -10.39 -8.90 4.57
CA MET A 58 -10.59 -8.31 5.88
C MET A 58 -11.97 -8.68 6.45
N CYS A 59 -12.04 -8.85 7.76
CA CYS A 59 -13.30 -9.01 8.48
C CYS A 59 -13.69 -7.71 9.20
N GLU A 60 -14.84 -7.72 9.87
CA GLU A 60 -15.39 -6.58 10.61
C GLU A 60 -14.51 -6.10 11.77
N VAL A 61 -13.60 -6.93 12.26
CA VAL A 61 -12.61 -6.55 13.29
C VAL A 61 -11.50 -5.67 12.71
N LYS A 62 -11.26 -5.76 11.41
CA LYS A 62 -10.30 -4.91 10.65
C LYS A 62 -8.83 -5.03 11.13
N GLN A 63 -8.49 -6.19 11.67
CA GLN A 63 -7.13 -6.51 12.14
C GLN A 63 -6.48 -7.58 11.24
N GLY A 64 -6.03 -7.15 10.06
CA GLY A 64 -5.47 -8.04 9.04
C GLY A 64 -6.53 -8.68 8.14
N LEU A 65 -6.10 -9.60 7.28
CA LEU A 65 -6.94 -10.28 6.29
C LEU A 65 -6.92 -11.78 6.57
N HIS A 66 -8.10 -12.39 6.62
CA HIS A 66 -8.24 -13.84 6.72
C HIS A 66 -7.99 -14.50 5.36
N ILE A 67 -7.17 -15.53 5.35
CA ILE A 67 -7.00 -16.43 4.20
C ILE A 67 -8.29 -17.23 4.03
N ILE A 68 -8.84 -17.27 2.83
CA ILE A 68 -10.08 -17.97 2.52
C ILE A 68 -9.77 -19.47 2.33
N GLU A 69 -9.37 -20.15 3.43
CA GLU A 69 -8.84 -21.52 3.43
C GLU A 69 -9.75 -22.58 2.78
N PRO A 70 -11.10 -22.47 2.77
CA PRO A 70 -11.94 -23.41 2.02
C PRO A 70 -11.65 -23.44 0.52
N PHE A 71 -11.05 -22.39 -0.03
CA PHE A 71 -10.79 -22.27 -1.48
C PHE A 71 -9.30 -22.10 -1.83
N PHE A 72 -8.44 -21.85 -0.84
CA PHE A 72 -7.03 -21.57 -1.09
C PHE A 72 -6.14 -22.22 -0.03
N LEU A 73 -5.11 -22.89 -0.47
CA LEU A 73 -3.95 -23.18 0.35
C LEU A 73 -2.93 -22.05 0.16
N VAL A 74 -2.60 -21.34 1.25
CA VAL A 74 -1.65 -20.23 1.23
C VAL A 74 -0.50 -20.53 2.18
N GLU A 75 0.69 -20.48 1.65
CA GLU A 75 1.96 -20.63 2.38
C GLU A 75 2.62 -19.24 2.44
N ILE A 76 3.07 -18.83 3.61
CA ILE A 76 3.87 -17.60 3.75
C ILE A 76 5.30 -18.02 3.97
N LEU A 77 6.10 -17.94 2.91
CA LEU A 77 7.42 -18.54 2.84
C LEU A 77 8.53 -17.51 2.98
N ASP A 78 9.67 -17.97 3.49
CA ASP A 78 10.89 -17.18 3.46
C ASP A 78 11.20 -16.70 2.05
N LYS A 79 11.47 -15.41 1.91
CA LYS A 79 11.57 -14.73 0.61
C LYS A 79 12.79 -15.13 -0.23
N GLU A 80 13.81 -15.70 0.39
CA GLU A 80 15.05 -16.08 -0.29
C GLU A 80 15.00 -17.53 -0.77
N THR A 81 14.50 -18.41 0.07
CA THR A 81 14.50 -19.85 -0.20
C THR A 81 13.20 -20.36 -0.81
N LEU A 82 12.05 -19.72 -0.50
CA LEU A 82 10.69 -20.16 -0.84
C LEU A 82 10.37 -21.60 -0.41
N GLN A 83 11.04 -22.09 0.64
CA GLN A 83 10.93 -23.48 1.10
C GLN A 83 10.33 -23.60 2.49
N LYS A 84 10.65 -22.67 3.38
CA LYS A 84 10.25 -22.73 4.79
C LYS A 84 9.20 -21.67 5.09
N GLU A 85 8.11 -22.07 5.75
CA GLU A 85 7.16 -21.10 6.29
C GLU A 85 7.82 -20.22 7.37
N VAL A 86 7.46 -18.95 7.34
CA VAL A 86 7.89 -17.99 8.37
C VAL A 86 7.03 -18.11 9.62
N GLU A 87 7.57 -17.70 10.76
CA GLU A 87 6.84 -17.63 12.01
C GLU A 87 5.86 -16.44 12.06
N GLU A 88 4.91 -16.47 13.00
CA GLU A 88 4.01 -15.35 13.25
C GLU A 88 4.78 -14.05 13.50
N GLY A 89 4.26 -12.96 12.96
CA GLY A 89 4.90 -11.65 13.01
C GLY A 89 6.07 -11.45 12.03
N GLN A 90 6.52 -12.50 11.35
CA GLN A 90 7.59 -12.42 10.38
C GLN A 90 7.08 -12.11 8.97
N MET A 91 7.96 -11.53 8.18
CA MET A 91 7.72 -11.16 6.80
C MET A 91 8.08 -12.33 5.87
N GLY A 92 7.18 -12.65 4.95
CA GLY A 92 7.42 -13.66 3.92
C GLY A 92 6.70 -13.35 2.62
N VAL A 93 6.92 -14.19 1.62
CA VAL A 93 6.24 -14.15 0.32
C VAL A 93 5.00 -15.04 0.38
N ALA A 94 3.87 -14.54 -0.10
CA ALA A 94 2.66 -15.34 -0.22
C ALA A 94 2.73 -16.24 -1.46
N VAL A 95 2.59 -17.54 -1.24
CA VAL A 95 2.52 -18.58 -2.27
C VAL A 95 1.15 -19.24 -2.19
N VAL A 96 0.39 -19.19 -3.29
CA VAL A 96 -1.04 -19.50 -3.30
C VAL A 96 -1.35 -20.67 -4.21
N THR A 97 -2.14 -21.63 -3.72
CA THR A 97 -2.71 -22.73 -4.49
C THR A 97 -4.23 -22.67 -4.43
N PRO A 98 -4.93 -22.21 -5.49
CA PRO A 98 -6.39 -22.26 -5.57
C PRO A 98 -6.89 -23.71 -5.67
N LEU A 99 -7.78 -24.12 -4.76
CA LEU A 99 -8.24 -25.51 -4.69
C LEU A 99 -9.35 -25.86 -5.69
N GLY A 100 -10.07 -24.85 -6.19
CA GLY A 100 -11.25 -25.05 -7.05
C GLY A 100 -11.03 -24.80 -8.55
N ARG A 101 -9.85 -24.36 -8.98
CA ARG A 101 -9.58 -24.01 -10.39
C ARG A 101 -9.21 -25.24 -11.21
N ARG A 102 -10.15 -25.73 -12.04
CA ARG A 102 -9.94 -26.91 -12.89
C ARG A 102 -9.36 -26.58 -14.26
N SER A 103 -9.78 -25.49 -14.89
CA SER A 103 -9.37 -25.11 -16.25
C SER A 103 -7.99 -24.45 -16.32
N PHE A 104 -7.55 -23.84 -15.23
CA PHE A 104 -6.22 -23.22 -15.10
C PHE A 104 -5.67 -23.50 -13.70
N PRO A 105 -5.22 -24.72 -13.44
CA PRO A 105 -4.68 -25.10 -12.14
C PRO A 105 -3.38 -24.36 -11.86
N LEU A 106 -3.33 -23.65 -10.75
CA LEU A 106 -2.11 -23.06 -10.22
C LEU A 106 -1.72 -23.84 -8.96
N ILE A 107 -0.50 -24.35 -8.95
CA ILE A 107 0.06 -25.06 -7.79
C ILE A 107 1.25 -24.25 -7.30
N ARG A 108 1.21 -23.80 -6.05
CA ARG A 108 2.27 -22.99 -5.42
C ARG A 108 2.65 -21.77 -6.26
N PHE A 109 1.65 -21.01 -6.67
CA PHE A 109 1.84 -19.78 -7.43
C PHE A 109 2.47 -18.71 -6.53
N ASN A 110 3.68 -18.28 -6.88
CA ASN A 110 4.33 -17.16 -6.21
C ASN A 110 3.65 -15.85 -6.64
N THR A 111 2.96 -15.19 -5.71
CA THR A 111 2.28 -13.92 -5.98
C THR A 111 3.24 -12.74 -6.04
N TYR A 112 4.45 -12.91 -5.54
CA TYR A 112 5.42 -11.84 -5.26
C TYR A 112 4.93 -10.82 -4.20
N ASP A 113 3.78 -11.06 -3.58
CA ASP A 113 3.32 -10.20 -2.48
C ASP A 113 4.10 -10.53 -1.21
N ILE A 114 4.71 -9.51 -0.62
CA ILE A 114 5.34 -9.57 0.69
C ILE A 114 4.28 -9.25 1.74
N VAL A 115 4.09 -10.18 2.64
CA VAL A 115 3.10 -10.07 3.71
C VAL A 115 3.74 -10.36 5.07
N ILE A 116 3.14 -9.86 6.15
CA ILE A 116 3.47 -10.26 7.51
C ILE A 116 2.47 -11.33 7.94
N LYS A 117 2.97 -12.51 8.36
CA LYS A 117 2.13 -13.58 8.90
C LYS A 117 1.44 -13.11 10.18
N GLY A 118 0.13 -13.23 10.26
CA GLY A 118 -0.66 -12.84 11.41
C GLY A 118 -0.83 -13.97 12.40
N GLU A 119 -1.35 -13.65 13.58
CA GLU A 119 -1.83 -14.63 14.56
C GLU A 119 -3.13 -15.26 14.06
N ASP A 120 -3.31 -16.55 14.29
CA ASP A 120 -4.50 -17.28 13.83
C ASP A 120 -5.75 -16.99 14.68
N ASN A 121 -5.64 -16.12 15.68
CA ASN A 121 -6.73 -15.70 16.54
C ASN A 121 -7.43 -14.44 16.01
N CYS A 122 -8.76 -14.48 15.94
CA CYS A 122 -9.54 -13.30 15.64
C CYS A 122 -10.87 -13.31 16.43
N SER A 123 -11.21 -12.19 17.04
CA SER A 123 -12.48 -12.02 17.76
C SER A 123 -13.73 -12.10 16.89
N CYS A 124 -13.58 -12.12 15.55
CA CYS A 124 -14.71 -12.38 14.62
C CYS A 124 -15.18 -13.84 14.62
N GLY A 125 -14.49 -14.75 15.33
CA GLY A 125 -14.84 -16.17 15.44
C GLY A 125 -14.38 -17.05 14.27
N ARG A 126 -13.72 -16.52 13.23
CA ARG A 126 -13.12 -17.32 12.16
C ARG A 126 -11.82 -17.95 12.65
N ALA A 127 -11.69 -19.27 12.47
CA ALA A 127 -10.49 -20.03 12.77
C ALA A 127 -9.46 -20.03 11.62
N TRP A 128 -9.67 -19.23 10.58
CA TRP A 128 -8.81 -19.18 9.41
C TRP A 128 -7.53 -18.40 9.70
N LYS A 129 -6.44 -18.85 9.11
CA LYS A 129 -5.15 -18.15 9.15
C LYS A 129 -5.28 -16.71 8.65
N LYS A 130 -4.40 -15.84 9.15
CA LYS A 130 -4.39 -14.43 8.77
C LYS A 130 -3.04 -13.99 8.23
N ILE A 131 -3.10 -12.98 7.40
CA ILE A 131 -1.99 -12.05 7.19
C ILE A 131 -2.29 -10.78 7.98
N LYS A 132 -1.29 -10.31 8.73
CA LYS A 132 -1.39 -9.08 9.52
C LYS A 132 -1.40 -7.85 8.63
N GLU A 133 -0.55 -7.89 7.61
CA GLU A 133 -0.31 -6.74 6.74
C GLU A 133 0.22 -7.17 5.38
N VAL A 134 -0.20 -6.46 4.33
CA VAL A 134 0.43 -6.49 3.01
C VAL A 134 1.48 -5.39 2.95
N VAL A 135 2.74 -5.75 2.92
CA VAL A 135 3.87 -4.81 2.89
C VAL A 135 4.02 -4.19 1.50
N GLY A 136 3.78 -4.98 0.47
CA GLY A 136 3.92 -4.60 -0.93
C GLY A 136 4.36 -5.79 -1.76
N ARG A 137 4.87 -5.53 -2.96
CA ARG A 137 5.39 -6.60 -3.83
C ARG A 137 6.91 -6.71 -3.70
N ALA A 138 7.44 -7.92 -3.84
CA ALA A 138 8.89 -8.15 -3.81
C ALA A 138 9.61 -7.39 -4.94
N ASP A 139 8.95 -7.24 -6.09
CA ASP A 139 9.45 -6.49 -7.24
C ASP A 139 9.32 -4.96 -7.06
N ASP A 140 8.51 -4.48 -6.12
CA ASP A 140 8.41 -3.06 -5.74
C ASP A 140 9.38 -2.66 -4.61
N LEU A 141 9.83 -3.64 -3.82
CA LEU A 141 10.86 -3.39 -2.80
C LEU A 141 12.22 -3.12 -3.46
N ARG A 142 12.83 -2.02 -3.10
CA ARG A 142 14.12 -1.61 -3.66
C ARG A 142 15.19 -1.48 -2.58
N LYS A 143 16.37 -1.96 -2.88
CA LYS A 143 17.53 -1.70 -2.04
C LYS A 143 18.11 -0.35 -2.43
N ILE A 144 18.06 0.60 -1.51
CA ILE A 144 18.57 1.98 -1.70
C ILE A 144 19.62 2.23 -0.63
N ARG A 145 20.87 2.49 -1.02
CA ARG A 145 21.98 2.65 -0.09
C ARG A 145 22.10 1.53 0.96
N GLY A 146 21.83 0.28 0.55
CA GLY A 146 21.85 -0.87 1.46
C GLY A 146 20.58 -1.09 2.29
N VAL A 147 19.65 -0.13 2.31
CA VAL A 147 18.38 -0.22 3.05
C VAL A 147 17.28 -0.76 2.16
N LEU A 148 16.50 -1.72 2.66
CA LEU A 148 15.29 -2.20 1.96
C LEU A 148 14.18 -1.15 2.14
N PHE A 149 13.74 -0.59 1.04
CA PHE A 149 12.77 0.49 0.99
C PHE A 149 11.46 0.04 0.35
N SER A 150 10.35 0.35 1.01
CA SER A 150 8.99 0.17 0.49
C SER A 150 8.37 1.53 0.17
N PRO A 151 7.90 1.76 -1.07
CA PRO A 151 7.16 2.98 -1.41
C PRO A 151 5.89 3.20 -0.56
N LYS A 152 5.28 2.13 -0.07
CA LYS A 152 4.12 2.16 0.82
C LYS A 152 4.38 2.99 2.09
N THR A 153 5.60 2.92 2.64
CA THR A 153 5.99 3.71 3.83
C THR A 153 5.84 5.21 3.61
N VAL A 154 6.14 5.69 2.38
CA VAL A 154 5.94 7.10 2.03
C VAL A 154 4.46 7.44 1.95
N GLU A 155 3.67 6.57 1.33
CA GLU A 155 2.23 6.77 1.20
C GLU A 155 1.55 6.87 2.56
N GLU A 156 1.83 5.92 3.45
CA GLU A 156 1.27 5.90 4.80
C GLU A 156 1.60 7.20 5.55
N LEU A 157 2.86 7.61 5.51
CA LEU A 157 3.29 8.82 6.19
C LEU A 157 2.59 10.07 5.65
N ILE A 158 2.51 10.20 4.32
CA ILE A 158 1.84 11.34 3.68
C ILE A 158 0.35 11.35 4.04
N ARG A 159 -0.33 10.19 3.97
CA ARG A 159 -1.77 10.11 4.23
C ARG A 159 -2.14 10.31 5.70
N ASP A 160 -1.25 9.96 6.62
CA ASP A 160 -1.45 10.08 8.06
C ASP A 160 -1.11 11.48 8.57
N GLU A 161 0.08 11.98 8.27
CA GLU A 161 0.67 13.16 8.90
C GLU A 161 0.70 14.42 8.00
N PHE A 162 0.59 14.28 6.66
CA PHE A 162 0.77 15.38 5.69
C PHE A 162 -0.39 15.44 4.69
N ARG A 163 -1.60 15.61 5.18
CA ARG A 163 -2.85 15.58 4.40
C ARG A 163 -2.97 16.71 3.37
N GLU A 164 -2.18 17.75 3.52
CA GLU A 164 -2.09 18.89 2.60
C GLU A 164 -1.36 18.51 1.29
N ILE A 165 -0.66 17.39 1.25
CA ILE A 165 -0.04 16.87 0.04
C ILE A 165 -1.12 16.18 -0.81
N ILE A 166 -1.43 16.79 -1.95
CA ILE A 166 -2.47 16.32 -2.87
C ILE A 166 -1.98 15.15 -3.70
N GLU A 167 -0.76 15.28 -4.27
CA GLU A 167 -0.14 14.25 -5.09
C GLU A 167 1.37 14.22 -4.85
N TYR A 168 1.98 13.05 -5.07
CA TYR A 168 3.42 12.88 -4.91
C TYR A 168 3.97 11.82 -5.88
N GLU A 169 5.28 11.90 -6.10
CA GLU A 169 6.06 10.94 -6.88
C GLU A 169 7.40 10.68 -6.17
N ILE A 170 7.81 9.43 -6.12
CA ILE A 170 9.09 9.00 -5.56
C ILE A 170 10.02 8.71 -6.73
N VAL A 171 11.13 9.41 -6.82
CA VAL A 171 12.13 9.22 -7.88
C VAL A 171 13.43 8.78 -7.27
N VAL A 172 13.98 7.66 -7.74
CA VAL A 172 15.31 7.17 -7.36
C VAL A 172 16.21 7.31 -8.56
N GLU A 173 17.29 8.05 -8.39
CA GLU A 173 18.29 8.30 -9.42
C GLU A 173 19.68 7.98 -8.87
N ARG A 174 20.64 7.71 -9.74
CA ARG A 174 22.04 7.53 -9.36
C ARG A 174 22.84 8.76 -9.78
N THR A 175 23.35 9.48 -8.77
CA THR A 175 24.20 10.64 -8.98
C THR A 175 25.63 10.26 -8.57
N GLY A 176 26.50 10.04 -9.57
CA GLY A 176 27.83 9.51 -9.33
C GLY A 176 27.80 8.09 -8.76
N MET A 177 28.33 7.92 -7.55
CA MET A 177 28.38 6.61 -6.87
C MET A 177 27.24 6.36 -5.88
N MET A 178 26.36 7.33 -5.68
CA MET A 178 25.32 7.24 -4.64
C MET A 178 23.91 7.32 -5.25
N ASP A 179 23.01 6.51 -4.68
CA ASP A 179 21.59 6.61 -5.00
C ASP A 179 20.99 7.83 -4.30
N GLU A 180 20.23 8.64 -5.01
CA GLU A 180 19.47 9.76 -4.48
C GLU A 180 17.97 9.46 -4.57
N VAL A 181 17.24 9.78 -3.51
CA VAL A 181 15.78 9.61 -3.46
C VAL A 181 15.13 10.97 -3.32
N THR A 182 14.30 11.31 -4.29
CA THR A 182 13.57 12.58 -4.31
C THR A 182 12.07 12.30 -4.20
N ILE A 183 11.40 12.98 -3.28
CA ILE A 183 9.95 13.10 -3.28
C ILE A 183 9.57 14.40 -3.99
N ARG A 184 8.90 14.27 -5.11
CA ARG A 184 8.24 15.38 -5.79
C ARG A 184 6.83 15.44 -5.23
N MET A 185 6.36 16.60 -4.77
CA MET A 185 5.05 16.72 -4.15
C MET A 185 4.31 17.97 -4.60
N GLU A 186 3.00 17.86 -4.71
CA GLU A 186 2.06 18.95 -4.91
C GLU A 186 1.24 19.16 -3.65
N THR A 187 1.03 20.41 -3.27
CA THR A 187 0.22 20.79 -2.10
C THR A 187 -0.99 21.63 -2.53
N ASP A 188 -1.89 21.91 -1.60
CA ASP A 188 -3.01 22.83 -1.84
C ASP A 188 -2.47 24.18 -2.31
N PRO A 189 -2.93 24.71 -3.45
CA PRO A 189 -2.45 25.97 -4.02
C PRO A 189 -2.82 27.20 -3.16
N ASN A 190 -3.74 27.04 -2.21
CA ASN A 190 -4.12 28.11 -1.29
C ASN A 190 -3.18 28.24 -0.09
N LEU A 191 -2.21 27.32 0.06
CA LEU A 191 -1.23 27.40 1.14
C LEU A 191 -0.13 28.42 0.82
N GLU A 192 0.26 29.18 1.83
CA GLU A 192 1.42 30.05 1.74
C GLU A 192 2.71 29.24 1.49
N SER A 193 3.62 29.79 0.68
CA SER A 193 4.91 29.14 0.35
C SER A 193 5.69 28.70 1.59
N LYS A 194 5.66 29.50 2.66
CA LYS A 194 6.32 29.19 3.93
C LYS A 194 5.74 27.94 4.60
N VAL A 195 4.43 27.75 4.54
CA VAL A 195 3.74 26.58 5.08
C VAL A 195 4.10 25.32 4.26
N THR A 196 4.09 25.46 2.93
CA THR A 196 4.49 24.37 2.03
C THR A 196 5.94 23.92 2.24
N GLU A 197 6.85 24.87 2.48
CA GLU A 197 8.25 24.52 2.83
C GLU A 197 8.35 23.81 4.19
N GLN A 198 7.55 24.20 5.18
CA GLN A 198 7.50 23.53 6.48
C GLN A 198 6.99 22.09 6.36
N ILE A 199 5.95 21.86 5.55
CA ILE A 199 5.46 20.52 5.22
C ILE A 199 6.58 19.68 4.61
N GLY A 200 7.32 20.22 3.64
CA GLY A 200 8.45 19.52 3.02
C GLY A 200 9.57 19.17 4.01
N LYS A 201 9.91 20.07 4.91
CA LYS A 201 10.92 19.81 5.96
C LYS A 201 10.44 18.73 6.93
N GLY A 202 9.20 18.82 7.41
CA GLY A 202 8.60 17.82 8.29
C GLY A 202 8.55 16.44 7.64
N LEU A 203 8.10 16.34 6.38
CA LEU A 203 8.09 15.09 5.63
C LEU A 203 9.48 14.47 5.52
N LYS A 204 10.49 15.26 5.20
CA LYS A 204 11.89 14.81 5.11
C LYS A 204 12.41 14.22 6.42
N GLU A 205 12.13 14.88 7.53
CA GLU A 205 12.54 14.44 8.87
C GLU A 205 11.84 13.14 9.27
N ARG A 206 10.53 13.07 9.07
CA ARG A 206 9.74 11.89 9.40
C ARG A 206 10.14 10.68 8.56
N LEU A 207 10.37 10.87 7.25
CA LEU A 207 10.86 9.81 6.36
C LEU A 207 12.23 9.30 6.80
N LYS A 208 13.16 10.20 7.19
CA LYS A 208 14.47 9.78 7.70
C LYS A 208 14.35 8.91 8.95
N ILE A 209 13.47 9.28 9.88
CA ILE A 209 13.23 8.49 11.10
C ILE A 209 12.65 7.12 10.76
N LYS A 210 11.62 7.06 9.90
CA LYS A 210 10.93 5.80 9.57
C LYS A 210 11.76 4.84 8.69
N THR A 211 12.59 5.37 7.79
CA THR A 211 13.25 4.54 6.77
C THR A 211 14.78 4.48 6.90
N ASN A 212 15.35 5.31 7.74
CA ASN A 212 16.81 5.53 7.81
C ASN A 212 17.46 6.01 6.50
N LEU A 213 16.65 6.52 5.54
CA LEU A 213 17.09 7.10 4.29
C LEU A 213 16.94 8.62 4.33
N THR A 214 17.83 9.32 3.63
CA THR A 214 17.72 10.77 3.44
C THR A 214 17.06 11.04 2.11
N PHE A 215 15.96 11.80 2.13
CA PHE A 215 15.21 12.20 0.96
C PHE A 215 15.48 13.65 0.58
N GLN A 216 15.45 13.94 -0.72
CA GLN A 216 15.28 15.28 -1.24
C GLN A 216 13.78 15.55 -1.39
N ILE A 217 13.34 16.76 -1.04
CA ILE A 217 11.94 17.17 -1.25
C ILE A 217 11.92 18.26 -2.31
N ARG A 218 11.06 18.06 -3.32
CA ARG A 218 10.83 19.02 -4.40
C ARG A 218 9.36 19.35 -4.47
N ILE A 219 9.03 20.61 -4.29
CA ILE A 219 7.68 21.12 -4.40
C ILE A 219 7.42 21.44 -5.86
N GLU A 220 6.33 20.90 -6.39
CA GLU A 220 5.92 21.10 -7.78
C GLU A 220 4.61 21.91 -7.83
N PRO A 221 4.42 22.71 -8.88
CA PRO A 221 3.14 23.37 -9.12
C PRO A 221 2.00 22.35 -9.27
N LEU A 222 0.79 22.71 -8.82
CA LEU A 222 -0.38 21.86 -8.94
C LEU A 222 -0.65 21.47 -10.40
N GLY A 223 -0.87 20.17 -10.65
CA GLY A 223 -1.10 19.60 -11.98
C GLY A 223 0.17 19.21 -12.75
N THR A 224 1.35 19.34 -12.15
CA THR A 224 2.63 18.89 -12.75
C THR A 224 2.78 17.38 -12.71
N LEU A 225 2.34 16.76 -11.60
CA LEU A 225 2.44 15.32 -11.42
C LEU A 225 1.26 14.59 -12.09
N PRO A 226 1.51 13.38 -12.64
CA PRO A 226 0.45 12.62 -13.29
C PRO A 226 -0.65 12.23 -12.31
N ARG A 227 -1.91 12.20 -12.80
CA ARG A 227 -3.05 11.64 -12.07
C ARG A 227 -3.32 10.24 -12.59
N TYR A 228 -3.50 9.29 -11.67
CA TYR A 228 -3.69 7.89 -12.01
C TYR A 228 -5.17 7.50 -11.86
N THR A 229 -5.74 6.94 -12.91
CA THR A 229 -7.12 6.40 -12.92
C THR A 229 -7.18 4.93 -12.57
N LEU A 230 -6.05 4.23 -12.68
CA LEU A 230 -5.83 2.84 -12.31
C LEU A 230 -4.75 2.75 -11.22
N LYS A 231 -3.98 1.68 -11.18
CA LYS A 231 -2.86 1.53 -10.23
C LYS A 231 -1.88 2.68 -10.33
N ALA A 232 -1.67 3.37 -9.25
CA ALA A 232 -0.77 4.52 -9.19
C ALA A 232 0.70 4.09 -9.30
N LYS A 233 1.40 4.59 -10.30
CA LYS A 233 2.85 4.36 -10.50
C LYS A 233 3.67 5.52 -9.95
N ARG A 234 3.54 5.76 -8.65
CA ARG A 234 4.22 6.87 -7.95
C ARG A 234 5.71 6.64 -7.73
N PHE A 235 6.19 5.41 -7.87
CA PHE A 235 7.60 5.07 -7.71
C PHE A 235 8.29 4.93 -9.06
N LYS A 236 9.36 5.69 -9.27
CA LYS A 236 10.17 5.69 -10.50
C LYS A 236 11.63 5.43 -10.16
N ASP A 237 12.13 4.26 -10.54
CA ASP A 237 13.55 3.93 -10.45
C ASP A 237 14.23 4.25 -11.79
N LYS A 238 15.10 5.26 -11.77
CA LYS A 238 15.83 5.72 -12.95
C LYS A 238 17.32 5.35 -12.90
N ARG A 239 17.70 4.43 -12.03
CA ARG A 239 19.11 4.04 -11.86
C ARG A 239 19.69 3.24 -13.03
N GLY A 240 18.89 2.88 -14.03
CA GLY A 240 19.34 2.11 -15.19
C GLY A 240 19.68 0.65 -14.87
N LEU A 241 18.90 0.03 -13.97
CA LEU A 241 19.00 -1.39 -13.61
C LEU A 241 18.21 -2.24 -14.60
#